data_df5f618fcb288de33f729b29eb1fbab4
#
_entry.id   df5f618fcb288de33f729b29eb1fbab4
#
_cell.length_a   1.000
_cell.length_b   1.000
_cell.length_c   1.000
_cell.angle_alpha   90.00
_cell.angle_beta   90.00
_cell.angle_gamma   90.00
#
_symmetry.space_group_name_H-M   'P 1'
#
loop_
_entity.id
_entity.type
_entity.pdbx_description
1 polymer ?
#
loop_
_entity_poly.entity_id
_entity_poly.type
_entity_poly.pdbx_seq_one_letter_code
_entity_poly.pdbx_strand_id
1 'polypeptide(L)'
;ACSLFEMYTGKVLITGRTNNHIVRNIIDLRGPIPRKLIKQAHFRDLYYDGNFSYMYQHISKKKNEDGENIVTIKTIPNLTATKDLWDLLLPPKAAKKANQALRTQLGLFQNFLEKCLDVDPSKRLTAAQALKHAFIKREVHGAEC
;
A
#
# COMPACT_ATOMS: atom_id res chain seq x y z
N ALA A 1 -7.68 -0.63 7.27
CA ALA A 1 -6.59 -1.54 6.87
C ALA A 1 -5.22 -1.02 7.32
N CYS A 2 -4.84 0.22 6.95
CA CYS A 2 -3.53 0.78 7.35
C CYS A 2 -3.34 0.80 8.86
N SER A 3 -4.36 1.20 9.63
CA SER A 3 -4.31 1.21 11.10
C SER A 3 -4.13 -0.21 11.68
N LEU A 4 -4.79 -1.22 11.11
CA LEU A 4 -4.62 -2.62 11.55
C LEU A 4 -3.19 -3.12 11.27
N PHE A 5 -2.64 -2.76 10.11
CA PHE A 5 -1.24 -3.07 9.80
C PHE A 5 -0.28 -2.40 10.80
N GLU A 6 -0.51 -1.13 11.11
CA GLU A 6 0.31 -0.38 12.07
C GLU A 6 0.19 -0.96 13.48
N MET A 7 -1.01 -1.30 13.94
CA MET A 7 -1.22 -1.95 15.23
C MET A 7 -0.47 -3.29 15.35
N TYR A 8 -0.39 -4.06 14.25
CA TYR A 8 0.31 -5.34 14.25
C TYR A 8 1.83 -5.18 14.15
N THR A 9 2.30 -4.29 13.26
CA THR A 9 3.74 -4.18 12.93
C THR A 9 4.48 -3.07 13.68
N GLY A 10 3.77 -2.13 14.28
CA GLY A 10 4.32 -0.88 14.83
C GLY A 10 4.84 0.09 13.77
N LYS A 11 4.51 -0.12 12.48
CA LYS A 11 5.02 0.69 11.36
C LYS A 11 3.87 1.20 10.50
N VAL A 12 3.97 2.45 10.07
CA VAL A 12 3.02 3.03 9.11
C VAL A 12 3.20 2.36 7.75
N LEU A 13 2.13 1.84 7.16
CA LEU A 13 2.17 1.09 5.90
C LEU A 13 2.46 1.99 4.69
N ILE A 14 1.78 3.13 4.61
CA ILE A 14 1.90 4.08 3.50
C ILE A 14 2.39 5.41 4.07
N THR A 15 3.60 5.80 3.69
CA THR A 15 4.24 7.03 4.16
C THR A 15 4.65 7.90 2.98
N GLY A 16 4.71 9.21 3.18
CA GLY A 16 5.21 10.11 2.14
C GLY A 16 5.19 11.56 2.63
N ARG A 17 6.20 12.32 2.24
CA ARG A 17 6.27 13.77 2.54
C ARG A 17 5.34 14.60 1.64
N THR A 18 4.98 14.05 0.49
CA THR A 18 4.10 14.67 -0.50
C THR A 18 3.08 13.65 -0.98
N ASN A 19 1.96 14.12 -1.55
CA ASN A 19 0.97 13.25 -2.17
C ASN A 19 1.58 12.40 -3.30
N ASN A 20 2.56 12.94 -4.04
CA ASN A 20 3.28 12.19 -5.07
C ASN A 20 4.02 10.98 -4.46
N HIS A 21 4.72 11.16 -3.33
CA HIS A 21 5.35 10.05 -2.62
C HIS A 21 4.34 9.03 -2.09
N ILE A 22 3.15 9.47 -1.62
CA ILE A 22 2.08 8.58 -1.18
C ILE A 22 1.57 7.73 -2.34
N VAL A 23 1.28 8.34 -3.50
CA VAL A 23 0.86 7.63 -4.72
C VAL A 23 1.93 6.61 -5.13
N ARG A 24 3.22 6.98 -5.08
CA ARG A 24 4.32 6.05 -5.35
C ARG A 24 4.32 4.85 -4.41
N ASN A 25 4.14 5.06 -3.11
CA ASN A 25 4.10 3.97 -2.14
C ASN A 25 2.90 3.04 -2.33
N ILE A 26 1.75 3.58 -2.76
CA ILE A 26 0.59 2.76 -3.12
C ILE A 26 0.91 1.88 -4.32
N ILE A 27 1.56 2.43 -5.36
CA ILE A 27 1.97 1.68 -6.55
C ILE A 27 3.00 0.60 -6.20
N ASP A 28 3.97 0.92 -5.34
CA ASP A 28 4.99 -0.02 -4.88
C ASP A 28 4.37 -1.22 -4.14
N LEU A 29 3.27 -1.01 -3.43
CA LEU A 29 2.59 -2.03 -2.64
C LEU A 29 1.55 -2.82 -3.44
N ARG A 30 0.77 -2.12 -4.29
CA ARG A 30 -0.42 -2.70 -4.96
C ARG A 30 -0.26 -2.84 -6.47
N GLY A 31 0.84 -2.37 -7.02
CA GLY A 31 1.06 -2.30 -8.46
C GLY A 31 0.44 -1.06 -9.10
N PRO A 32 0.53 -0.97 -10.43
CA PRO A 32 0.10 0.21 -11.17
C PRO A 32 -1.41 0.43 -11.05
N ILE A 33 -1.80 1.71 -10.96
CA ILE A 33 -3.21 2.08 -10.97
C ILE A 33 -3.77 1.83 -12.38
N PRO A 34 -4.93 1.16 -12.51
CA PRO A 34 -5.54 0.88 -13.81
C PRO A 34 -5.79 2.16 -14.62
N ARG A 35 -5.46 2.16 -15.91
CA ARG A 35 -5.63 3.32 -16.81
C ARG A 35 -7.05 3.89 -16.80
N LYS A 36 -8.07 3.04 -16.64
CA LYS A 36 -9.47 3.47 -16.51
C LYS A 36 -9.66 4.41 -15.32
N LEU A 37 -9.08 4.08 -14.18
CA LEU A 37 -9.17 4.91 -12.97
C LEU A 37 -8.35 6.19 -13.12
N ILE A 38 -7.17 6.13 -13.73
CA ILE A 38 -6.35 7.32 -14.01
C ILE A 38 -7.12 8.29 -14.90
N LYS A 39 -7.78 7.81 -15.97
CA LYS A 39 -8.59 8.64 -16.87
C LYS A 39 -9.71 9.39 -16.15
N GLN A 40 -10.29 8.79 -15.12
CA GLN A 40 -11.39 9.37 -14.33
C GLN A 40 -10.91 10.25 -13.17
N ALA A 41 -9.60 10.22 -12.85
CA ALA A 41 -9.05 10.96 -11.73
C ALA A 41 -8.96 12.46 -12.04
N HIS A 42 -9.54 13.29 -11.17
CA HIS A 42 -9.59 14.74 -11.32
C HIS A 42 -8.19 15.38 -11.35
N PHE A 43 -7.25 14.87 -10.54
CA PHE A 43 -5.89 15.39 -10.43
C PHE A 43 -4.84 14.52 -11.14
N ARG A 44 -5.24 13.78 -12.20
CA ARG A 44 -4.34 12.86 -12.90
C ARG A 44 -3.07 13.54 -13.43
N ASP A 45 -3.21 14.76 -13.98
CA ASP A 45 -2.13 15.47 -14.64
C ASP A 45 -1.03 15.96 -13.68
N LEU A 46 -1.29 15.89 -12.36
CA LEU A 46 -0.26 16.11 -11.33
C LEU A 46 0.65 14.89 -11.11
N TYR A 47 0.21 13.69 -11.53
CA TYR A 47 0.89 12.43 -11.24
C TYR A 47 1.21 11.58 -12.45
N TYR A 48 0.54 11.83 -13.59
CA TYR A 48 0.66 11.04 -14.81
C TYR A 48 0.80 11.94 -16.03
N ASP A 49 1.67 11.54 -16.96
CA ASP A 49 1.80 12.19 -18.25
C ASP A 49 0.68 11.78 -19.23
N GLY A 50 0.70 12.35 -20.46
CA GLY A 50 -0.28 12.04 -21.49
C GLY A 50 -0.31 10.57 -21.92
N ASN A 51 0.76 9.82 -21.68
CA ASN A 51 0.89 8.38 -21.94
C ASN A 51 0.53 7.51 -20.74
N PHE A 52 0.02 8.11 -19.65
CA PHE A 52 -0.26 7.46 -18.37
C PHE A 52 0.97 6.89 -17.68
N SER A 53 2.15 7.41 -17.96
CA SER A 53 3.36 7.09 -17.19
C SER A 53 3.40 7.95 -15.94
N TYR A 54 3.82 7.34 -14.82
CA TYR A 54 3.86 8.02 -13.54
C TYR A 54 5.00 9.05 -13.49
N MET A 55 4.67 10.28 -13.11
CA MET A 55 5.61 11.38 -12.94
C MET A 55 6.08 11.45 -11.49
N TYR A 56 7.25 10.88 -11.21
CA TYR A 56 7.85 10.93 -9.88
C TYR A 56 8.52 12.29 -9.65
N GLN A 57 8.11 12.96 -8.59
CA GLN A 57 8.68 14.24 -8.17
C GLN A 57 9.80 13.99 -7.16
N HIS A 58 11.03 14.20 -7.59
CA HIS A 58 12.19 14.15 -6.72
C HIS A 58 12.50 15.54 -6.17
N ILE A 59 12.37 15.70 -4.86
CA ILE A 59 12.73 16.93 -4.17
C ILE A 59 14.20 16.86 -3.81
N SER A 60 15.02 17.70 -4.45
CA SER A 60 16.45 17.80 -4.14
C SER A 60 16.68 18.32 -2.71
N LYS A 61 17.77 17.88 -2.09
CA LYS A 61 18.25 18.48 -0.86
C LYS A 61 18.93 19.85 -1.09
N LYS A 62 19.34 20.13 -2.34
CA LYS A 62 19.88 21.43 -2.74
C LYS A 62 18.73 22.39 -2.96
N LYS A 63 18.93 23.62 -2.54
CA LYS A 63 18.01 24.73 -2.79
C LYS A 63 18.50 25.55 -4.01
N ASN A 64 17.56 26.21 -4.69
CA ASN A 64 17.91 27.22 -5.71
C ASN A 64 18.45 28.51 -5.04
N GLU A 65 18.81 29.49 -5.85
CA GLU A 65 19.33 30.81 -5.38
C GLU A 65 18.31 31.54 -4.50
N ASP A 66 17.00 31.30 -4.72
CA ASP A 66 15.89 31.87 -3.95
C ASP A 66 15.56 31.09 -2.66
N GLY A 67 16.33 30.05 -2.34
CA GLY A 67 16.13 29.22 -1.13
C GLY A 67 15.02 28.20 -1.24
N GLU A 68 14.41 28.00 -2.41
CA GLU A 68 13.36 27.02 -2.66
C GLU A 68 13.91 25.63 -3.00
N ASN A 69 13.13 24.58 -2.73
CA ASN A 69 13.51 23.21 -3.06
C ASN A 69 13.46 22.98 -4.59
N ILE A 70 14.54 22.50 -5.16
CA ILE A 70 14.57 22.08 -6.57
C ILE A 70 13.77 20.80 -6.71
N VAL A 71 12.68 20.84 -7.52
CA VAL A 71 11.87 19.68 -7.85
C VAL A 71 12.23 19.20 -9.25
N THR A 72 12.69 17.95 -9.34
CA THR A 72 12.96 17.28 -10.62
C THR A 72 11.87 16.25 -10.88
N ILE A 73 11.24 16.30 -12.05
CA ILE A 73 10.23 15.33 -12.47
C ILE A 73 10.91 14.24 -13.29
N LYS A 74 10.74 12.98 -12.85
CA LYS A 74 11.20 11.80 -13.57
C LYS A 74 10.01 10.95 -13.98
N THR A 75 9.77 10.79 -15.26
CA THR A 75 8.74 9.89 -15.78
C THR A 75 9.19 8.44 -15.65
N ILE A 76 8.37 7.61 -15.03
CA ILE A 76 8.64 6.19 -14.83
C ILE A 76 7.58 5.38 -15.57
N PRO A 77 7.92 4.80 -16.73
CA PRO A 77 7.03 3.88 -17.43
C PRO A 77 7.00 2.50 -16.73
N ASN A 78 5.96 1.72 -17.01
CA ASN A 78 5.87 0.32 -16.62
C ASN A 78 6.15 0.02 -15.14
N LEU A 79 5.49 0.77 -14.27
CA LEU A 79 5.56 0.54 -12.83
C LEU A 79 5.01 -0.84 -12.47
N THR A 80 5.70 -1.52 -11.55
CA THR A 80 5.27 -2.78 -10.96
C THR A 80 5.28 -2.66 -9.44
N ALA A 81 4.58 -3.55 -8.76
CA ALA A 81 4.72 -3.67 -7.31
C ALA A 81 6.16 -4.10 -6.98
N THR A 82 6.74 -3.42 -6.01
CA THR A 82 8.12 -3.69 -5.53
C THR A 82 8.14 -4.15 -4.07
N LYS A 83 6.99 -4.07 -3.38
CA LYS A 83 6.83 -4.48 -1.99
C LYS A 83 5.81 -5.60 -1.90
N ASP A 84 6.14 -6.63 -1.15
CA ASP A 84 5.21 -7.69 -0.81
C ASP A 84 4.63 -7.45 0.60
N LEU A 85 3.31 -7.49 0.71
CA LEU A 85 2.63 -7.33 1.98
C LEU A 85 2.96 -8.46 2.96
N TRP A 86 3.18 -9.69 2.45
CA TRP A 86 3.61 -10.81 3.27
C TRP A 86 4.94 -10.56 3.95
N ASP A 87 5.94 -10.09 3.21
CA ASP A 87 7.27 -9.79 3.75
C ASP A 87 7.24 -8.64 4.75
N LEU A 88 6.29 -7.72 4.61
CA LEU A 88 6.07 -6.64 5.58
C LEU A 88 5.42 -7.15 6.87
N LEU A 89 4.50 -8.12 6.78
CA LEU A 89 3.82 -8.73 7.94
C LEU A 89 4.71 -9.75 8.64
N LEU A 90 5.47 -10.52 7.88
CA LEU A 90 6.35 -11.57 8.38
C LEU A 90 7.74 -11.46 7.77
N PRO A 91 8.59 -10.56 8.25
CA PRO A 91 9.95 -10.39 7.74
C PRO A 91 10.75 -11.70 7.79
N PRO A 92 11.70 -11.93 6.87
CA PRO A 92 12.44 -13.19 6.74
C PRO A 92 13.08 -13.71 8.03
N LYS A 93 13.54 -12.80 8.90
CA LYS A 93 14.10 -13.18 10.21
C LYS A 93 13.03 -13.76 11.15
N ALA A 94 11.83 -13.19 11.16
CA ALA A 94 10.70 -13.67 11.97
C ALA A 94 10.09 -14.93 11.36
N ALA A 95 10.06 -15.03 10.04
CA ALA A 95 9.55 -16.19 9.31
C ALA A 95 10.26 -17.50 9.68
N LYS A 96 11.56 -17.44 9.97
CA LYS A 96 12.33 -18.64 10.42
C LYS A 96 11.82 -19.24 11.75
N LYS A 97 11.20 -18.42 12.61
CA LYS A 97 10.69 -18.81 13.93
C LYS A 97 9.18 -19.01 13.95
N ALA A 98 8.48 -18.62 12.90
CA ALA A 98 7.03 -18.68 12.82
C ALA A 98 6.55 -20.13 12.64
N ASN A 99 5.67 -20.58 13.53
CA ASN A 99 4.97 -21.86 13.42
C ASN A 99 3.84 -21.81 12.38
N GLN A 100 3.29 -22.98 12.04
CA GLN A 100 2.23 -23.08 11.02
C GLN A 100 0.95 -22.31 11.42
N ALA A 101 0.58 -22.30 12.68
CA ALA A 101 -0.60 -21.60 13.16
C ALA A 101 -0.49 -20.07 12.92
N LEU A 102 0.66 -19.48 13.26
CA LEU A 102 0.93 -18.06 13.00
C LEU A 102 0.92 -17.75 11.51
N ARG A 103 1.53 -18.60 10.67
CA ARG A 103 1.53 -18.43 9.21
C ARG A 103 0.11 -18.42 8.63
N THR A 104 -0.74 -19.35 9.10
CA THR A 104 -2.15 -19.42 8.69
C THR A 104 -2.91 -18.16 9.11
N GLN A 105 -2.69 -17.67 10.33
CA GLN A 105 -3.32 -16.44 10.82
C GLN A 105 -2.89 -15.22 9.99
N LEU A 106 -1.59 -15.09 9.74
CA LEU A 106 -1.06 -13.99 8.94
C LEU A 106 -1.52 -14.06 7.49
N GLY A 107 -1.69 -15.25 6.91
CA GLY A 107 -2.27 -15.42 5.57
C GLY A 107 -3.69 -14.90 5.48
N LEU A 108 -4.53 -15.16 6.48
CA LEU A 108 -5.88 -14.58 6.55
C LEU A 108 -5.85 -13.06 6.73
N PHE A 109 -4.94 -12.56 7.55
CA PHE A 109 -4.76 -11.13 7.76
C PHE A 109 -4.25 -10.42 6.50
N GLN A 110 -3.25 -10.99 5.82
CA GLN A 110 -2.78 -10.49 4.52
C GLN A 110 -3.92 -10.39 3.51
N ASN A 111 -4.69 -11.48 3.33
CA ASN A 111 -5.81 -11.50 2.38
C ASN A 111 -6.86 -10.45 2.71
N PHE A 112 -7.15 -10.24 4.00
CA PHE A 112 -8.04 -9.18 4.46
C PHE A 112 -7.51 -7.78 4.09
N LEU A 113 -6.24 -7.51 4.40
CA LEU A 113 -5.61 -6.23 4.09
C LEU A 113 -5.57 -5.98 2.57
N GLU A 114 -5.20 -6.97 1.77
CA GLU A 114 -5.15 -6.86 0.31
C GLU A 114 -6.50 -6.47 -0.29
N LYS A 115 -7.58 -7.09 0.16
CA LYS A 115 -8.93 -6.77 -0.30
C LYS A 115 -9.40 -5.39 0.17
N CYS A 116 -8.98 -4.94 1.35
CA CYS A 116 -9.27 -3.60 1.84
C CYS A 116 -8.44 -2.51 1.16
N LEU A 117 -7.25 -2.85 0.68
CA LEU A 117 -6.29 -1.94 0.03
C LEU A 117 -6.36 -2.02 -1.50
N ASP A 118 -7.39 -2.64 -2.08
CA ASP A 118 -7.55 -2.64 -3.53
C ASP A 118 -7.62 -1.21 -4.06
N VAL A 119 -6.83 -0.90 -5.10
CA VAL A 119 -6.78 0.44 -5.70
C VAL A 119 -8.07 0.77 -6.44
N ASP A 120 -8.79 -0.25 -6.92
CA ASP A 120 -10.10 -0.11 -7.54
C ASP A 120 -11.20 -0.07 -6.45
N PRO A 121 -11.89 1.07 -6.25
CA PRO A 121 -12.93 1.17 -5.24
C PRO A 121 -14.06 0.16 -5.41
N SER A 122 -14.35 -0.27 -6.65
CA SER A 122 -15.41 -1.25 -6.94
C SER A 122 -15.06 -2.67 -6.48
N LYS A 123 -13.77 -2.97 -6.33
CA LYS A 123 -13.25 -4.27 -5.87
C LYS A 123 -12.91 -4.27 -4.39
N ARG A 124 -12.79 -3.09 -3.80
CA ARG A 124 -12.46 -2.94 -2.38
C ARG A 124 -13.57 -3.46 -1.51
N LEU A 125 -13.25 -4.18 -0.43
CA LEU A 125 -14.24 -4.65 0.53
C LEU A 125 -15.05 -3.47 1.12
N THR A 126 -16.36 -3.61 1.09
CA THR A 126 -17.26 -2.78 1.91
C THR A 126 -17.14 -3.18 3.38
N ALA A 127 -17.55 -2.30 4.30
CA ALA A 127 -17.55 -2.61 5.73
C ALA A 127 -18.37 -3.88 6.04
N ALA A 128 -19.54 -4.05 5.41
CA ALA A 128 -20.38 -5.24 5.59
C ALA A 128 -19.72 -6.53 5.10
N GLN A 129 -18.95 -6.46 3.99
CA GLN A 129 -18.19 -7.59 3.48
C GLN A 129 -16.97 -7.88 4.38
N ALA A 130 -16.30 -6.83 4.88
CA ALA A 130 -15.17 -6.95 5.78
C ALA A 130 -15.55 -7.70 7.06
N LEU A 131 -16.70 -7.39 7.65
CA LEU A 131 -17.24 -8.10 8.82
C LEU A 131 -17.50 -9.60 8.58
N LYS A 132 -17.73 -10.00 7.33
CA LYS A 132 -17.93 -11.39 6.93
C LYS A 132 -16.65 -12.12 6.56
N HIS A 133 -15.52 -11.43 6.53
CA HIS A 133 -14.24 -12.03 6.14
C HIS A 133 -13.74 -13.03 7.19
N ALA A 134 -13.11 -14.12 6.72
CA ALA A 134 -12.62 -15.21 7.59
C ALA A 134 -11.65 -14.74 8.68
N PHE A 135 -10.86 -13.69 8.41
CA PHE A 135 -10.00 -13.09 9.41
C PHE A 135 -10.78 -12.51 10.60
N ILE A 136 -11.95 -11.89 10.34
CA ILE A 136 -12.79 -11.27 11.40
C ILE A 136 -13.71 -12.31 12.05
N LYS A 137 -14.29 -13.23 11.24
CA LYS A 137 -15.22 -14.24 11.75
C LYS A 137 -14.57 -15.38 12.56
N ARG A 138 -13.25 -15.40 12.62
CA ARG A 138 -12.56 -16.44 13.36
C ARG A 138 -12.99 -16.35 14.82
N GLU A 139 -13.78 -17.31 15.24
CA GLU A 139 -14.07 -17.51 16.65
C GLU A 139 -12.73 -17.67 17.38
N VAL A 140 -12.56 -16.94 18.44
CA VAL A 140 -11.44 -17.13 19.38
C VAL A 140 -11.69 -18.45 20.10
N HIS A 141 -11.42 -19.55 19.40
CA HIS A 141 -11.37 -20.85 20.07
C HIS A 141 -10.09 -20.87 20.89
N GLY A 142 -10.24 -20.73 22.18
CA GLY A 142 -9.19 -20.97 23.16
C GLY A 142 -8.63 -19.74 23.86
N ALA A 143 -9.50 -19.01 24.55
CA ALA A 143 -9.15 -18.37 25.79
C ALA A 143 -10.07 -19.00 26.86
N GLU A 144 -9.85 -20.28 27.12
CA GLU A 144 -10.21 -20.81 28.43
C GLU A 144 -9.14 -20.32 29.41
N CYS A 145 -9.58 -19.48 30.35
CA CYS A 145 -8.82 -19.07 31.54
C CYS A 145 -8.44 -20.27 32.39
#